data_0ab15b8a1407713e9e4108193648d5e5
#
_entry.id   0ab15b8a1407713e9e4108193648d5e5
#
_cell.length_a   1.000
_cell.length_b   1.000
_cell.length_c   1.000
_cell.angle_alpha   90.00
_cell.angle_beta   90.00
_cell.angle_gamma   90.00
#
_symmetry.space_group_name_H-M   'P 1'
#
loop_
_entity.id
_entity.type
_entity.pdbx_description
1 polymer ?
#
loop_
_entity_poly.entity_id
_entity_poly.type
_entity_poly.pdbx_seq_one_letter_code
_entity_poly.pdbx_strand_id
1 'polypeptide(L)'
;PERFFAKMAKEEVYRKTGIQIMNFNSLFQLSTQFEEDNSIYPLTDKILFIPDALSYLLTGHMVTEYTIASTSQMLNPYLREFDTSLLEINHLSPDKFAPIVTSGTVIGQLSESVSRQTGMKDISVIAVAGHDTASAVLATPAENENFAYLSSGTWSLMGIESKVPVINEKTYALNFTNEGGSDGSIRLLKNICGMWLIEQCKKDWEINGTVTYQEIVQAAEASVPFRCFINPDSPCFASPQSMISAIQDYCRQTGQYIPETMGEIARCIYESLAYRYKQVLSNLQNLASFPINTLHIIGGGSQNKMLNSFTANAIGKPVIAGPSEATAIGNILLQAQAAGVVKDKNEIRQIIRHSFEPETIEPQNVSLWEENYNNYLKVYKEL
;
A
#
# COMPACT_ATOMS: atom_id res chain seq x y z
N PRO A 1 -16.74 9.77 -6.44
CA PRO A 1 -17.14 9.72 -5.00
C PRO A 1 -18.25 10.71 -4.66
N GLU A 2 -18.21 11.96 -5.15
CA GLU A 2 -19.13 13.04 -4.78
C GLU A 2 -20.59 12.65 -5.02
N ARG A 3 -20.90 12.01 -6.15
CA ARG A 3 -22.26 11.51 -6.47
C ARG A 3 -22.73 10.46 -5.46
N PHE A 4 -21.82 9.59 -5.02
CA PHE A 4 -22.12 8.59 -3.99
C PHE A 4 -22.37 9.26 -2.64
N PHE A 5 -21.52 10.23 -2.27
CA PHE A 5 -21.66 10.96 -1.01
C PHE A 5 -22.91 11.85 -0.92
N ALA A 6 -23.54 12.18 -2.05
CA ALA A 6 -24.87 12.80 -2.06
C ALA A 6 -25.98 11.83 -1.57
N LYS A 7 -25.74 10.49 -1.63
CA LYS A 7 -26.68 9.45 -1.18
C LYS A 7 -26.37 8.94 0.23
N MET A 8 -25.10 8.90 0.62
CA MET A 8 -24.62 8.50 1.96
C MET A 8 -23.40 9.34 2.35
N ALA A 9 -23.41 9.92 3.55
CA ALA A 9 -22.33 10.78 4.02
C ALA A 9 -20.96 10.06 4.02
N LYS A 10 -19.90 10.77 3.63
CA LYS A 10 -18.51 10.27 3.58
C LYS A 10 -18.08 9.60 4.89
N GLU A 11 -18.40 10.23 6.01
CA GLU A 11 -18.10 9.73 7.34
C GLU A 11 -18.81 8.41 7.66
N GLU A 12 -20.05 8.25 7.20
CA GLU A 12 -20.82 7.03 7.39
C GLU A 12 -20.23 5.88 6.59
N VAL A 13 -19.83 6.12 5.33
CA VAL A 13 -19.14 5.13 4.49
C VAL A 13 -17.86 4.68 5.19
N TYR A 14 -17.05 5.62 5.69
CA TYR A 14 -15.83 5.30 6.43
C TYR A 14 -16.12 4.49 7.70
N ARG A 15 -17.10 4.90 8.50
CA ARG A 15 -17.48 4.21 9.74
C ARG A 15 -17.90 2.75 9.51
N LYS A 16 -18.55 2.47 8.37
CA LYS A 16 -18.97 1.11 7.99
C LYS A 16 -17.82 0.23 7.52
N THR A 17 -16.84 0.80 6.83
CA THR A 17 -15.81 0.03 6.11
C THR A 17 -14.40 0.22 6.69
N GLY A 18 -14.13 1.36 7.30
CA GLY A 18 -12.79 1.74 7.76
C GLY A 18 -11.77 1.96 6.64
N ILE A 19 -12.21 2.02 5.39
CA ILE A 19 -11.33 2.10 4.21
C ILE A 19 -11.07 3.56 3.83
N GLN A 20 -9.80 3.87 3.59
CA GLN A 20 -9.38 5.15 3.03
C GLN A 20 -10.16 5.46 1.75
N ILE A 21 -10.69 6.68 1.67
CA ILE A 21 -11.47 7.08 0.51
C ILE A 21 -10.53 7.45 -0.63
N MET A 22 -10.62 6.65 -1.70
CA MET A 22 -9.87 6.82 -2.95
C MET A 22 -10.84 6.73 -4.12
N ASN A 23 -10.65 7.55 -5.15
CA ASN A 23 -11.55 7.60 -6.30
C ASN A 23 -11.72 6.27 -7.03
N PHE A 24 -10.72 5.42 -6.96
CA PHE A 24 -10.66 4.13 -7.62
C PHE A 24 -11.16 2.95 -6.77
N ASN A 25 -11.68 3.18 -5.56
CA ASN A 25 -12.28 2.08 -4.78
C ASN A 25 -13.48 1.50 -5.52
N SER A 26 -13.63 0.18 -5.47
CA SER A 26 -14.64 -0.56 -6.27
C SER A 26 -16.07 -0.06 -6.03
N LEU A 27 -16.39 0.39 -4.80
CA LEU A 27 -17.68 1.01 -4.48
C LEU A 27 -18.03 2.13 -5.46
N PHE A 28 -17.09 3.05 -5.73
CA PHE A 28 -17.33 4.21 -6.59
C PHE A 28 -17.28 3.84 -8.07
N GLN A 29 -16.43 2.89 -8.46
CA GLN A 29 -16.39 2.38 -9.84
C GLN A 29 -17.72 1.72 -10.21
N LEU A 30 -18.23 0.85 -9.36
CA LEU A 30 -19.54 0.21 -9.57
C LEU A 30 -20.67 1.25 -9.59
N SER A 31 -20.63 2.24 -8.69
CA SER A 31 -21.62 3.34 -8.69
C SER A 31 -21.64 4.08 -10.03
N THR A 32 -20.47 4.43 -10.57
CA THR A 32 -20.37 5.09 -11.86
C THR A 32 -20.88 4.21 -12.98
N GLN A 33 -20.48 2.94 -13.01
CA GLN A 33 -20.91 1.99 -14.04
C GLN A 33 -22.44 1.85 -14.10
N PHE A 34 -23.10 1.77 -12.94
CA PHE A 34 -24.57 1.64 -12.89
C PHE A 34 -25.31 2.93 -13.24
N GLU A 35 -24.72 4.08 -12.94
CA GLU A 35 -25.30 5.37 -13.32
C GLU A 35 -25.19 5.67 -14.83
N GLU A 36 -24.09 5.23 -15.46
CA GLU A 36 -23.83 5.47 -16.88
C GLU A 36 -24.46 4.41 -17.78
N ASP A 37 -24.39 3.15 -17.41
CA ASP A 37 -25.00 2.02 -18.15
C ASP A 37 -25.47 0.92 -17.20
N ASN A 38 -26.76 0.89 -16.90
CA ASN A 38 -27.38 -0.14 -16.08
C ASN A 38 -27.83 -1.37 -16.87
N SER A 39 -27.62 -1.43 -18.19
CA SER A 39 -28.08 -2.54 -19.05
C SER A 39 -27.39 -3.86 -18.78
N ILE A 40 -26.13 -3.81 -18.30
CA ILE A 40 -25.33 -4.99 -17.95
C ILE A 40 -25.78 -5.62 -16.64
N TYR A 41 -26.26 -4.81 -15.71
CA TYR A 41 -26.57 -5.26 -14.36
C TYR A 41 -27.62 -6.40 -14.26
N PRO A 42 -28.76 -6.35 -14.97
CA PRO A 42 -29.71 -7.45 -14.97
C PRO A 42 -29.16 -8.76 -15.54
N LEU A 43 -28.12 -8.67 -16.38
CA LEU A 43 -27.46 -9.83 -17.00
C LEU A 43 -26.26 -10.34 -16.16
N THR A 44 -25.85 -9.59 -15.15
CA THR A 44 -24.72 -9.96 -14.30
C THR A 44 -25.12 -11.03 -13.31
N ASP A 45 -24.50 -12.20 -13.37
CA ASP A 45 -24.66 -13.24 -12.37
C ASP A 45 -23.75 -12.95 -11.17
N LYS A 46 -22.44 -12.82 -11.39
CA LYS A 46 -21.45 -12.55 -10.36
C LYS A 46 -20.49 -11.42 -10.73
N ILE A 47 -20.03 -10.72 -9.70
CA ILE A 47 -18.94 -9.74 -9.76
C ILE A 47 -17.74 -10.37 -9.07
N LEU A 48 -16.62 -10.45 -9.78
CA LEU A 48 -15.36 -10.98 -9.26
C LEU A 48 -14.29 -9.87 -9.26
N PHE A 49 -13.48 -9.79 -8.21
CA PHE A 49 -12.26 -9.00 -8.26
C PHE A 49 -11.26 -9.63 -9.22
N ILE A 50 -10.35 -8.84 -9.78
CA ILE A 50 -9.43 -9.33 -10.81
C ILE A 50 -8.64 -10.58 -10.37
N PRO A 51 -8.06 -10.68 -9.15
CA PRO A 51 -7.41 -11.91 -8.71
C PRO A 51 -8.35 -13.12 -8.66
N ASP A 52 -9.59 -12.90 -8.23
CA ASP A 52 -10.61 -13.94 -8.16
C ASP A 52 -11.07 -14.38 -9.56
N ALA A 53 -11.18 -13.44 -10.50
CA ALA A 53 -11.48 -13.75 -11.89
C ALA A 53 -10.38 -14.59 -12.55
N LEU A 54 -9.10 -14.34 -12.24
CA LEU A 54 -7.99 -15.20 -12.70
C LEU A 54 -8.08 -16.60 -12.12
N SER A 55 -8.39 -16.72 -10.83
CA SER A 55 -8.60 -18.01 -10.18
C SER A 55 -9.80 -18.77 -10.76
N TYR A 56 -10.88 -18.06 -11.10
CA TYR A 56 -12.04 -18.63 -11.79
C TYR A 56 -11.67 -19.15 -13.19
N LEU A 57 -10.90 -18.40 -13.96
CA LEU A 57 -10.46 -18.84 -15.29
C LEU A 57 -9.57 -20.09 -15.22
N LEU A 58 -8.83 -20.26 -14.14
CA LEU A 58 -8.01 -21.46 -13.94
C LEU A 58 -8.80 -22.67 -13.48
N THR A 59 -9.86 -22.51 -12.68
CA THR A 59 -10.53 -23.60 -11.98
C THR A 59 -11.99 -23.82 -12.41
N GLY A 60 -12.66 -22.79 -12.86
CA GLY A 60 -14.13 -22.76 -13.03
C GLY A 60 -14.90 -22.51 -11.73
N HIS A 61 -14.22 -22.30 -10.58
CA HIS A 61 -14.84 -22.03 -9.28
C HIS A 61 -14.77 -20.56 -8.93
N MET A 62 -15.90 -19.96 -8.53
CA MET A 62 -15.99 -18.57 -8.14
C MET A 62 -15.86 -18.42 -6.63
N VAL A 63 -14.92 -17.63 -6.18
CA VAL A 63 -14.72 -17.20 -4.79
C VAL A 63 -14.46 -15.71 -4.74
N THR A 64 -14.55 -15.12 -3.55
CA THR A 64 -14.12 -13.76 -3.27
C THR A 64 -13.05 -13.83 -2.18
N GLU A 65 -11.81 -13.49 -2.49
CA GLU A 65 -10.74 -13.54 -1.49
C GLU A 65 -10.84 -12.31 -0.56
N TYR A 66 -10.72 -12.56 0.73
CA TYR A 66 -10.98 -11.58 1.79
C TYR A 66 -10.12 -10.32 1.69
N THR A 67 -8.82 -10.44 1.42
CA THR A 67 -7.91 -9.28 1.46
C THR A 67 -8.23 -8.28 0.35
N ILE A 68 -8.52 -8.75 -0.87
CA ILE A 68 -8.91 -7.88 -1.97
C ILE A 68 -10.32 -7.33 -1.77
N ALA A 69 -11.26 -8.14 -1.28
CA ALA A 69 -12.61 -7.68 -0.97
C ALA A 69 -12.61 -6.56 0.08
N SER A 70 -11.71 -6.63 1.06
CA SER A 70 -11.61 -5.64 2.13
C SER A 70 -11.26 -4.23 1.61
N THR A 71 -10.50 -4.12 0.50
CA THR A 71 -10.11 -2.83 -0.08
C THR A 71 -11.21 -2.14 -0.88
N SER A 72 -12.29 -2.86 -1.17
CA SER A 72 -13.36 -2.42 -2.08
C SER A 72 -14.20 -1.25 -1.58
N GLN A 73 -14.11 -0.94 -0.28
CA GLN A 73 -15.00 -0.01 0.43
C GLN A 73 -16.47 -0.47 0.46
N MET A 74 -16.70 -1.78 0.36
CA MET A 74 -18.03 -2.39 0.45
C MET A 74 -18.14 -3.40 1.60
N LEU A 75 -17.00 -3.80 2.22
CA LEU A 75 -16.96 -4.84 3.25
C LEU A 75 -17.02 -4.22 4.65
N ASN A 76 -17.84 -4.81 5.54
CA ASN A 76 -17.80 -4.52 6.96
C ASN A 76 -16.61 -5.29 7.59
N PRO A 77 -15.60 -4.63 8.16
CA PRO A 77 -14.39 -5.30 8.63
C PRO A 77 -14.59 -6.10 9.93
N TYR A 78 -15.66 -5.83 10.69
CA TYR A 78 -15.99 -6.58 11.91
C TYR A 78 -16.71 -7.90 11.59
N LEU A 79 -17.68 -7.86 10.65
CA LEU A 79 -18.46 -9.01 10.22
C LEU A 79 -17.76 -9.82 9.13
N ARG A 80 -16.86 -9.17 8.38
CA ARG A 80 -16.20 -9.71 7.17
C ARG A 80 -17.21 -10.11 6.10
N GLU A 81 -18.25 -9.32 5.97
CA GLU A 81 -19.34 -9.49 5.02
C GLU A 81 -19.55 -8.18 4.27
N PHE A 82 -20.10 -8.24 3.08
CA PHE A 82 -20.48 -7.04 2.33
C PHE A 82 -21.59 -6.29 3.07
N ASP A 83 -21.43 -4.98 3.25
CA ASP A 83 -22.42 -4.12 3.89
C ASP A 83 -23.61 -3.89 2.93
N THR A 84 -24.76 -4.47 3.29
CA THR A 84 -25.98 -4.45 2.46
C THR A 84 -26.40 -3.01 2.13
N SER A 85 -26.30 -2.08 3.07
CA SER A 85 -26.74 -0.71 2.86
C SER A 85 -25.85 0.06 1.86
N LEU A 86 -24.55 -0.28 1.78
CA LEU A 86 -23.66 0.28 0.76
C LEU A 86 -23.95 -0.32 -0.63
N LEU A 87 -24.26 -1.61 -0.67
CA LEU A 87 -24.60 -2.30 -1.91
C LEU A 87 -25.93 -1.80 -2.49
N GLU A 88 -26.95 -1.61 -1.65
CA GLU A 88 -28.30 -1.15 -2.05
C GLU A 88 -28.28 0.21 -2.74
N ILE A 89 -27.37 1.13 -2.36
CA ILE A 89 -27.19 2.42 -3.04
C ILE A 89 -26.85 2.23 -4.52
N ASN A 90 -26.10 1.16 -4.82
CA ASN A 90 -25.70 0.79 -6.19
C ASN A 90 -26.65 -0.27 -6.80
N HIS A 91 -27.84 -0.48 -6.22
CA HIS A 91 -28.78 -1.50 -6.66
C HIS A 91 -28.19 -2.91 -6.70
N LEU A 92 -27.18 -3.16 -5.86
CA LEU A 92 -26.52 -4.44 -5.69
C LEU A 92 -27.06 -5.18 -4.48
N SER A 93 -26.94 -6.51 -4.51
CA SER A 93 -27.17 -7.37 -3.35
C SER A 93 -25.95 -8.27 -3.10
N PRO A 94 -25.74 -8.79 -1.88
CA PRO A 94 -24.60 -9.63 -1.54
C PRO A 94 -24.47 -10.89 -2.41
N ASP A 95 -25.59 -11.42 -2.93
CA ASP A 95 -25.60 -12.60 -3.82
C ASP A 95 -24.92 -12.35 -5.17
N LYS A 96 -24.68 -11.09 -5.55
CA LYS A 96 -23.86 -10.75 -6.74
C LYS A 96 -22.38 -11.00 -6.56
N PHE A 97 -21.93 -11.26 -5.34
CA PHE A 97 -20.54 -11.64 -5.06
C PHE A 97 -20.46 -13.15 -4.76
N ALA A 98 -19.32 -13.74 -5.08
CA ALA A 98 -19.03 -15.11 -4.73
C ALA A 98 -18.77 -15.25 -3.19
N PRO A 99 -18.86 -16.45 -2.61
CA PRO A 99 -18.58 -16.67 -1.19
C PRO A 99 -17.18 -16.14 -0.81
N ILE A 100 -17.10 -15.46 0.34
CA ILE A 100 -15.83 -14.93 0.84
C ILE A 100 -15.00 -16.08 1.42
N VAL A 101 -13.74 -16.17 0.98
CA VAL A 101 -12.76 -17.14 1.48
C VAL A 101 -11.54 -16.41 2.04
N THR A 102 -10.84 -17.03 2.97
CA THR A 102 -9.58 -16.52 3.51
C THR A 102 -8.40 -16.92 2.62
N SER A 103 -7.32 -16.15 2.67
CA SER A 103 -6.06 -16.54 2.05
C SER A 103 -5.61 -17.91 2.56
N GLY A 104 -5.00 -18.74 1.69
CA GLY A 104 -4.64 -20.12 1.97
C GLY A 104 -5.73 -21.14 1.68
N THR A 105 -6.93 -20.73 1.28
CA THR A 105 -8.02 -21.67 0.92
C THR A 105 -7.71 -22.31 -0.44
N VAL A 106 -7.84 -23.64 -0.52
CA VAL A 106 -7.77 -24.36 -1.80
C VAL A 106 -9.10 -24.13 -2.53
N ILE A 107 -9.05 -23.42 -3.66
CA ILE A 107 -10.23 -23.10 -4.50
C ILE A 107 -10.69 -24.34 -5.27
N GLY A 108 -9.74 -25.10 -5.81
CA GLY A 108 -10.00 -26.29 -6.61
C GLY A 108 -8.75 -26.75 -7.35
N GLN A 109 -8.94 -27.67 -8.27
CA GLN A 109 -7.89 -28.10 -9.20
C GLN A 109 -7.96 -27.28 -10.49
N LEU A 110 -6.86 -27.25 -11.26
CA LEU A 110 -6.92 -26.74 -12.62
C LEU A 110 -8.04 -27.39 -13.41
N SER A 111 -8.80 -26.59 -14.15
CA SER A 111 -9.82 -27.10 -15.04
C SER A 111 -9.22 -28.06 -16.09
N GLU A 112 -10.04 -28.98 -16.59
CA GLU A 112 -9.58 -29.93 -17.61
C GLU A 112 -9.01 -29.23 -18.87
N SER A 113 -9.61 -28.10 -19.24
CA SER A 113 -9.14 -27.28 -20.36
C SER A 113 -7.73 -26.75 -20.13
N VAL A 114 -7.47 -26.14 -18.96
CA VAL A 114 -6.16 -25.59 -18.61
C VAL A 114 -5.13 -26.72 -18.47
N SER A 115 -5.50 -27.82 -17.80
CA SER A 115 -4.64 -29.00 -17.63
C SER A 115 -4.19 -29.58 -18.97
N ARG A 116 -5.10 -29.67 -19.96
CA ARG A 116 -4.77 -30.14 -21.32
C ARG A 116 -3.81 -29.18 -22.05
N GLN A 117 -4.05 -27.87 -21.93
CA GLN A 117 -3.23 -26.85 -22.60
C GLN A 117 -1.81 -26.76 -22.04
N THR A 118 -1.66 -26.91 -20.72
CA THR A 118 -0.39 -26.76 -20.01
C THR A 118 0.38 -28.08 -19.84
N GLY A 119 -0.31 -29.22 -19.97
CA GLY A 119 0.23 -30.54 -19.64
C GLY A 119 0.33 -30.81 -18.12
N MET A 120 -0.13 -29.86 -17.28
CA MET A 120 -0.13 -30.00 -15.83
C MET A 120 -1.35 -30.79 -15.35
N LYS A 121 -1.16 -31.70 -14.39
CA LYS A 121 -2.24 -32.49 -13.79
C LYS A 121 -2.19 -32.39 -12.28
N ASP A 122 -3.34 -32.49 -11.65
CA ASP A 122 -3.49 -32.54 -10.19
C ASP A 122 -2.88 -31.32 -9.48
N ILE A 123 -2.94 -30.13 -10.11
CA ILE A 123 -2.44 -28.88 -9.55
C ILE A 123 -3.58 -28.16 -8.81
N SER A 124 -3.40 -27.96 -7.53
CA SER A 124 -4.31 -27.16 -6.71
C SER A 124 -4.11 -25.68 -6.96
N VAL A 125 -5.20 -24.95 -7.09
CA VAL A 125 -5.23 -23.48 -7.12
C VAL A 125 -5.64 -22.99 -5.74
N ILE A 126 -4.84 -22.09 -5.18
CA ILE A 126 -4.98 -21.58 -3.82
C ILE A 126 -5.33 -20.10 -3.87
N ALA A 127 -6.35 -19.69 -3.11
CA ALA A 127 -6.61 -18.27 -2.86
C ALA A 127 -5.45 -17.68 -2.05
N VAL A 128 -4.56 -17.00 -2.70
CA VAL A 128 -3.52 -16.20 -2.04
C VAL A 128 -4.09 -14.85 -1.63
N ALA A 129 -3.36 -14.05 -0.86
CA ALA A 129 -3.80 -12.69 -0.57
C ALA A 129 -3.91 -11.89 -1.88
N GLY A 130 -5.14 -11.71 -2.35
CA GLY A 130 -5.45 -11.08 -3.63
C GLY A 130 -5.09 -9.59 -3.67
N HIS A 131 -5.10 -8.91 -2.51
CA HIS A 131 -4.41 -7.64 -2.36
C HIS A 131 -2.92 -7.90 -2.10
N ASP A 132 -2.10 -7.69 -3.11
CA ASP A 132 -0.67 -8.04 -3.16
C ASP A 132 0.15 -7.52 -1.95
N THR A 133 -0.19 -6.33 -1.45
CA THR A 133 0.42 -5.78 -0.22
C THR A 133 0.17 -6.68 1.01
N ALA A 134 -0.94 -7.42 1.08
CA ALA A 134 -1.15 -8.35 2.18
C ALA A 134 -0.17 -9.53 2.13
N SER A 135 0.15 -10.02 0.93
CA SER A 135 1.26 -10.98 0.72
C SER A 135 2.61 -10.37 1.11
N ALA A 136 2.87 -9.12 0.70
CA ALA A 136 4.12 -8.44 1.07
C ALA A 136 4.28 -8.27 2.59
N VAL A 137 3.22 -7.89 3.29
CA VAL A 137 3.24 -7.74 4.76
C VAL A 137 3.43 -9.07 5.49
N LEU A 138 2.85 -10.16 4.97
CA LEU A 138 3.13 -11.51 5.47
C LEU A 138 4.63 -11.82 5.44
N ALA A 139 5.31 -11.39 4.38
CA ALA A 139 6.74 -11.56 4.18
C ALA A 139 7.62 -10.57 4.96
N THR A 140 7.07 -9.77 5.85
CA THR A 140 7.87 -8.91 6.74
C THR A 140 8.72 -9.78 7.67
N PRO A 141 10.07 -9.61 7.74
CA PRO A 141 10.95 -10.44 8.55
C PRO A 141 10.92 -10.08 10.05
N ALA A 142 9.75 -9.76 10.59
CA ALA A 142 9.57 -9.32 11.95
C ALA A 142 9.78 -10.47 12.96
N GLU A 143 10.44 -10.17 14.09
CA GLU A 143 10.67 -11.12 15.19
C GLU A 143 9.56 -11.09 16.24
N ASN A 144 8.86 -9.97 16.33
CA ASN A 144 7.78 -9.75 17.29
C ASN A 144 6.70 -8.85 16.70
N GLU A 145 5.67 -8.53 17.48
CA GLU A 145 4.53 -7.70 17.02
C GLU A 145 4.78 -6.18 17.15
N ASN A 146 5.90 -5.73 17.75
CA ASN A 146 6.18 -4.32 18.06
C ASN A 146 6.85 -3.57 16.92
N PHE A 147 6.31 -3.68 15.73
CA PHE A 147 6.85 -3.08 14.52
C PHE A 147 5.79 -2.35 13.69
N ALA A 148 6.25 -1.45 12.84
CA ALA A 148 5.52 -0.99 11.67
C ALA A 148 6.19 -1.49 10.40
N TYR A 149 5.43 -1.57 9.33
CA TYR A 149 5.95 -1.88 8.01
C TYR A 149 5.75 -0.70 7.05
N LEU A 150 6.61 -0.62 6.05
CA LEU A 150 6.51 0.25 4.89
C LEU A 150 6.69 -0.62 3.64
N SER A 151 5.60 -0.92 2.95
CA SER A 151 5.66 -1.49 1.60
C SER A 151 5.99 -0.36 0.64
N SER A 152 7.25 -0.30 0.21
CA SER A 152 7.80 0.81 -0.57
C SER A 152 7.96 0.41 -2.05
N GLY A 153 7.23 1.10 -2.90
CA GLY A 153 7.23 0.99 -4.35
C GLY A 153 6.83 2.31 -4.98
N THR A 154 6.11 2.30 -6.09
CA THR A 154 5.48 3.48 -6.70
C THR A 154 4.60 4.21 -5.67
N TRP A 155 3.80 3.47 -4.91
CA TRP A 155 3.17 3.89 -3.66
C TRP A 155 4.01 3.47 -2.46
N SER A 156 3.79 4.13 -1.34
CA SER A 156 4.33 3.76 -0.03
C SER A 156 3.18 3.50 0.93
N LEU A 157 2.98 2.24 1.33
CA LEU A 157 1.94 1.82 2.26
C LEU A 157 2.57 1.57 3.62
N MET A 158 2.36 2.50 4.55
CA MET A 158 2.90 2.39 5.92
C MET A 158 1.80 2.00 6.90
N GLY A 159 2.03 0.95 7.68
CA GLY A 159 1.03 0.44 8.60
C GLY A 159 1.55 -0.46 9.71
N ILE A 160 0.61 -0.93 10.51
CA ILE A 160 0.78 -1.93 11.56
C ILE A 160 -0.23 -3.07 11.35
N GLU A 161 0.07 -4.23 11.90
CA GLU A 161 -0.89 -5.33 12.02
C GLU A 161 -1.69 -5.16 13.32
N SER A 162 -3.01 -5.29 13.24
CA SER A 162 -3.95 -5.22 14.36
C SER A 162 -4.87 -6.43 14.36
N LYS A 163 -5.27 -6.89 15.54
CA LYS A 163 -6.25 -8.00 15.68
C LYS A 163 -7.68 -7.56 15.38
N VAL A 164 -7.96 -6.26 15.52
CA VAL A 164 -9.29 -5.67 15.33
C VAL A 164 -9.20 -4.39 14.53
N PRO A 165 -10.25 -4.00 13.80
CA PRO A 165 -10.30 -2.73 13.10
C PRO A 165 -10.19 -1.54 14.06
N VAL A 166 -9.48 -0.49 13.66
CA VAL A 166 -9.37 0.77 14.39
C VAL A 166 -10.09 1.87 13.60
N ILE A 167 -11.38 2.02 13.87
CA ILE A 167 -12.28 2.94 13.16
C ILE A 167 -12.84 3.94 14.16
N ASN A 168 -12.40 5.20 14.07
CA ASN A 168 -12.82 6.31 14.92
C ASN A 168 -12.62 7.64 14.20
N GLU A 169 -13.01 8.74 14.85
CA GLU A 169 -12.87 10.10 14.30
C GLU A 169 -11.42 10.44 13.92
N LYS A 170 -10.45 9.99 14.70
CA LYS A 170 -9.04 10.27 14.45
C LYS A 170 -8.53 9.52 13.22
N THR A 171 -8.87 8.24 13.05
CA THR A 171 -8.50 7.46 11.86
C THR A 171 -9.21 7.98 10.62
N TYR A 172 -10.45 8.45 10.74
CA TYR A 172 -11.18 9.13 9.67
C TYR A 172 -10.49 10.44 9.25
N ALA A 173 -10.23 11.32 10.21
CA ALA A 173 -9.61 12.63 9.95
C ALA A 173 -8.22 12.48 9.31
N LEU A 174 -7.44 11.50 9.75
CA LEU A 174 -6.12 11.20 9.20
C LEU A 174 -6.14 10.33 7.93
N ASN A 175 -7.34 9.91 7.50
CA ASN A 175 -7.58 9.08 6.32
C ASN A 175 -6.75 7.78 6.33
N PHE A 176 -6.79 7.05 7.46
CA PHE A 176 -6.22 5.70 7.57
C PHE A 176 -7.20 4.66 7.02
N THR A 177 -6.67 3.52 6.59
CA THR A 177 -7.43 2.39 6.07
C THR A 177 -7.24 1.14 6.93
N ASN A 178 -8.31 0.32 7.05
CA ASN A 178 -8.35 -0.94 7.81
C ASN A 178 -8.54 -2.09 6.83
N GLU A 179 -7.47 -2.56 6.21
CA GLU A 179 -7.52 -3.59 5.19
C GLU A 179 -7.28 -4.99 5.77
N GLY A 180 -7.83 -6.02 5.14
CA GLY A 180 -7.63 -7.40 5.55
C GLY A 180 -6.19 -7.87 5.40
N GLY A 181 -5.66 -8.55 6.42
CA GLY A 181 -4.40 -9.28 6.36
C GLY A 181 -4.61 -10.74 5.93
N SER A 182 -3.56 -11.38 5.42
CA SER A 182 -3.60 -12.76 4.91
C SER A 182 -3.92 -13.82 5.99
N ASP A 183 -3.61 -13.51 7.25
CA ASP A 183 -3.87 -14.35 8.43
C ASP A 183 -5.19 -14.00 9.16
N GLY A 184 -6.02 -13.19 8.52
CA GLY A 184 -7.25 -12.67 9.12
C GLY A 184 -7.03 -11.51 10.09
N SER A 185 -5.82 -10.98 10.23
CA SER A 185 -5.56 -9.71 10.91
C SER A 185 -6.12 -8.52 10.13
N ILE A 186 -6.04 -7.35 10.72
CA ILE A 186 -6.30 -6.06 10.07
C ILE A 186 -4.96 -5.36 9.87
N ARG A 187 -4.73 -4.84 8.68
CA ARG A 187 -3.64 -3.94 8.38
C ARG A 187 -4.17 -2.51 8.51
N LEU A 188 -3.87 -1.85 9.64
CA LEU A 188 -4.13 -0.42 9.80
C LEU A 188 -2.99 0.34 9.13
N LEU A 189 -3.26 0.99 8.02
CA LEU A 189 -2.23 1.64 7.21
C LEU A 189 -2.69 2.97 6.60
N LYS A 190 -1.74 3.69 6.05
CA LYS A 190 -1.97 4.86 5.21
C LYS A 190 -1.23 4.68 3.89
N ASN A 191 -1.93 4.95 2.79
CA ASN A 191 -1.33 5.11 1.49
C ASN A 191 -0.68 6.49 1.40
N ILE A 192 0.58 6.52 0.99
CA ILE A 192 1.41 7.71 0.83
C ILE A 192 1.94 7.70 -0.60
N CYS A 193 2.10 8.84 -1.22
CA CYS A 193 2.84 8.93 -2.47
C CYS A 193 4.28 8.45 -2.23
N GLY A 194 4.73 7.48 -3.01
CA GLY A 194 6.03 6.84 -2.85
C GLY A 194 7.03 7.30 -3.90
N MET A 195 7.69 6.31 -4.51
CA MET A 195 8.70 6.54 -5.55
C MET A 195 8.13 7.08 -6.87
N TRP A 196 6.80 7.18 -7.00
CA TRP A 196 6.11 7.81 -8.12
C TRP A 196 6.73 9.17 -8.50
N LEU A 197 7.07 10.00 -7.51
CA LEU A 197 7.70 11.31 -7.74
C LEU A 197 9.03 11.19 -8.49
N ILE A 198 9.90 10.28 -8.05
CA ILE A 198 11.19 10.01 -8.70
C ILE A 198 10.98 9.37 -10.08
N GLU A 199 10.04 8.43 -10.19
CA GLU A 199 9.74 7.76 -11.46
C GLU A 199 9.27 8.76 -12.53
N GLN A 200 8.42 9.72 -12.17
CA GLN A 200 7.97 10.75 -13.09
C GLN A 200 9.11 11.75 -13.44
N CYS A 201 9.91 12.19 -12.45
CA CYS A 201 11.08 13.01 -12.72
C CYS A 201 12.08 12.28 -13.63
N LYS A 202 12.28 10.97 -13.43
CA LYS A 202 13.16 10.16 -14.27
C LYS A 202 12.71 10.18 -15.72
N LYS A 203 11.41 10.06 -15.99
CA LYS A 203 10.86 10.17 -17.37
C LYS A 203 11.16 11.54 -17.99
N ASP A 204 11.04 12.62 -17.20
CA ASP A 204 11.38 13.95 -17.67
C ASP A 204 12.89 14.07 -17.99
N TRP A 205 13.77 13.51 -17.16
CA TRP A 205 15.22 13.53 -17.40
C TRP A 205 15.62 12.66 -18.58
N GLU A 206 14.94 11.56 -18.84
CA GLU A 206 15.24 10.62 -19.94
C GLU A 206 14.90 11.15 -21.34
N ILE A 207 14.25 12.30 -21.46
CA ILE A 207 14.02 12.97 -22.75
C ILE A 207 15.36 13.25 -23.49
N ASN A 208 16.44 13.49 -22.74
CA ASN A 208 17.76 13.83 -23.28
C ASN A 208 18.80 12.70 -23.17
N GLY A 209 18.40 11.50 -22.75
CA GLY A 209 19.30 10.34 -22.60
C GLY A 209 18.88 9.45 -21.45
N THR A 210 19.44 8.24 -21.38
CA THR A 210 19.14 7.29 -20.31
C THR A 210 19.68 7.77 -18.96
N VAL A 211 18.86 7.71 -17.92
CA VAL A 211 19.22 8.03 -16.54
C VAL A 211 18.94 6.84 -15.64
N THR A 212 19.94 6.39 -14.89
CA THR A 212 19.80 5.28 -13.94
C THR A 212 19.40 5.77 -12.54
N TYR A 213 18.75 4.93 -11.75
CA TYR A 213 18.48 5.25 -10.35
C TYR A 213 19.74 5.48 -9.54
N GLN A 214 20.86 4.82 -9.87
CA GLN A 214 22.14 5.02 -9.22
C GLN A 214 22.68 6.43 -9.45
N GLU A 215 22.61 6.95 -10.67
CA GLU A 215 22.99 8.33 -10.99
C GLU A 215 22.13 9.35 -10.24
N ILE A 216 20.82 9.11 -10.14
CA ILE A 216 19.90 9.97 -9.38
C ILE A 216 20.30 10.02 -7.91
N VAL A 217 20.57 8.87 -7.30
CA VAL A 217 20.97 8.77 -5.88
C VAL A 217 22.32 9.48 -5.67
N GLN A 218 23.32 9.22 -6.50
CA GLN A 218 24.65 9.87 -6.41
C GLN A 218 24.53 11.39 -6.53
N ALA A 219 23.73 11.90 -7.47
CA ALA A 219 23.50 13.34 -7.62
C ALA A 219 22.79 13.92 -6.38
N ALA A 220 21.82 13.21 -5.81
CA ALA A 220 21.16 13.62 -4.58
C ALA A 220 22.11 13.65 -3.38
N GLU A 221 22.99 12.65 -3.24
CA GLU A 221 24.02 12.60 -2.19
C GLU A 221 24.98 13.80 -2.26
N ALA A 222 25.36 14.20 -3.46
CA ALA A 222 26.25 15.35 -3.69
C ALA A 222 25.57 16.72 -3.46
N SER A 223 24.25 16.77 -3.36
CA SER A 223 23.48 18.01 -3.20
C SER A 223 23.42 18.47 -1.75
N VAL A 224 23.27 19.80 -1.56
CA VAL A 224 23.16 20.42 -0.22
C VAL A 224 21.87 19.97 0.47
N PRO A 225 21.95 19.46 1.72
CA PRO A 225 20.77 18.93 2.42
C PRO A 225 19.80 20.04 2.88
N PHE A 226 18.52 19.66 3.03
CA PHE A 226 17.45 20.42 3.69
C PHE A 226 17.16 21.81 3.10
N ARG A 227 17.39 22.02 1.79
CA ARG A 227 17.15 23.32 1.14
C ARG A 227 15.69 23.60 0.83
N CYS A 228 14.93 22.58 0.51
CA CYS A 228 13.49 22.67 0.19
C CYS A 228 12.78 21.36 0.45
N PHE A 229 11.47 21.44 0.66
CA PHE A 229 10.61 20.31 0.95
C PHE A 229 9.29 20.43 0.20
N ILE A 230 8.64 19.28 -0.03
CA ILE A 230 7.30 19.19 -0.61
C ILE A 230 6.39 18.37 0.31
N ASN A 231 5.07 18.55 0.19
CA ASN A 231 4.11 17.56 0.64
C ASN A 231 3.95 16.49 -0.44
N PRO A 232 4.49 15.26 -0.26
CA PRO A 232 4.44 14.24 -1.31
C PRO A 232 3.01 13.86 -1.73
N ASP A 233 2.04 14.02 -0.83
CA ASP A 233 0.63 13.68 -1.06
C ASP A 233 -0.18 14.85 -1.67
N SER A 234 0.47 15.95 -2.04
CA SER A 234 -0.23 17.09 -2.65
C SER A 234 -0.86 16.71 -3.99
N PRO A 235 -2.13 17.10 -4.25
CA PRO A 235 -2.84 16.81 -5.51
C PRO A 235 -2.10 17.29 -6.75
N CYS A 236 -1.25 18.32 -6.65
CA CYS A 236 -0.48 18.82 -7.78
C CYS A 236 0.52 17.79 -8.33
N PHE A 237 0.84 16.74 -7.57
CA PHE A 237 1.75 15.66 -7.97
C PHE A 237 1.02 14.41 -8.49
N ALA A 238 -0.30 14.38 -8.50
CA ALA A 238 -1.05 13.19 -8.91
C ALA A 238 -0.85 12.85 -10.40
N SER A 239 -0.90 13.87 -11.28
CA SER A 239 -0.71 13.68 -12.73
C SER A 239 -0.31 15.01 -13.41
N PRO A 240 0.84 15.61 -13.09
CA PRO A 240 1.32 16.82 -13.73
C PRO A 240 1.85 16.51 -15.14
N GLN A 241 1.90 17.51 -16.02
CA GLN A 241 2.56 17.38 -17.32
C GLN A 241 4.07 17.17 -17.20
N SER A 242 4.70 17.82 -16.20
CA SER A 242 6.09 17.62 -15.80
C SER A 242 6.16 17.63 -14.28
N MET A 243 6.71 16.56 -13.71
CA MET A 243 6.89 16.44 -12.26
C MET A 243 7.94 17.44 -11.77
N ILE A 244 8.99 17.67 -12.53
CA ILE A 244 10.04 18.66 -12.23
C ILE A 244 9.43 20.05 -12.07
N SER A 245 8.65 20.49 -13.06
CA SER A 245 7.97 21.79 -13.00
C SER A 245 7.02 21.90 -11.82
N ALA A 246 6.25 20.84 -11.54
CA ALA A 246 5.32 20.82 -10.41
C ALA A 246 6.04 20.99 -9.05
N ILE A 247 7.20 20.34 -8.86
CA ILE A 247 8.04 20.47 -7.66
C ILE A 247 8.60 21.90 -7.54
N GLN A 248 9.11 22.44 -8.63
CA GLN A 248 9.63 23.82 -8.65
C GLN A 248 8.54 24.85 -8.35
N ASP A 249 7.35 24.66 -8.91
CA ASP A 249 6.20 25.52 -8.64
C ASP A 249 5.71 25.43 -7.19
N TYR A 250 5.69 24.21 -6.62
CA TYR A 250 5.38 24.02 -5.20
C TYR A 250 6.40 24.78 -4.32
N CYS A 251 7.69 24.64 -4.58
CA CYS A 251 8.72 25.36 -3.83
C CYS A 251 8.58 26.88 -3.99
N ARG A 252 8.28 27.38 -5.19
CA ARG A 252 8.03 28.81 -5.47
C ARG A 252 6.82 29.33 -4.69
N GLN A 253 5.71 28.60 -4.70
CA GLN A 253 4.46 28.97 -4.01
C GLN A 253 4.59 28.97 -2.49
N THR A 254 5.51 28.16 -1.95
CA THR A 254 5.79 28.07 -0.52
C THR A 254 6.96 28.94 -0.08
N GLY A 255 7.53 29.74 -0.99
CA GLY A 255 8.61 30.69 -0.69
C GLY A 255 9.94 30.04 -0.33
N GLN A 256 10.21 28.84 -0.85
CA GLN A 256 11.42 28.07 -0.61
C GLN A 256 12.46 28.27 -1.72
N TYR A 257 13.65 27.73 -1.49
CA TYR A 257 14.63 27.52 -2.56
C TYR A 257 14.01 26.66 -3.68
N ILE A 258 14.24 27.05 -4.92
CA ILE A 258 13.74 26.33 -6.11
C ILE A 258 14.84 25.38 -6.58
N PRO A 259 14.65 24.05 -6.50
CA PRO A 259 15.66 23.10 -6.94
C PRO A 259 15.74 23.09 -8.48
N GLU A 260 16.94 23.15 -9.04
CA GLU A 260 17.18 23.25 -10.48
C GLU A 260 17.83 21.99 -11.05
N THR A 261 18.76 21.38 -10.30
CA THR A 261 19.48 20.20 -10.76
C THR A 261 18.77 18.91 -10.42
N MET A 262 19.08 17.84 -11.16
CA MET A 262 18.57 16.48 -10.87
C MET A 262 18.80 16.09 -9.41
N GLY A 263 20.00 16.36 -8.89
CA GLY A 263 20.36 16.01 -7.52
C GLY A 263 19.56 16.79 -6.47
N GLU A 264 19.35 18.10 -6.67
CA GLU A 264 18.56 18.91 -5.75
C GLU A 264 17.08 18.50 -5.72
N ILE A 265 16.50 18.21 -6.89
CA ILE A 265 15.12 17.72 -7.01
C ILE A 265 14.97 16.35 -6.33
N ALA A 266 15.86 15.41 -6.64
CA ALA A 266 15.83 14.10 -6.04
C ALA A 266 16.02 14.14 -4.51
N ARG A 267 16.92 14.98 -4.03
CA ARG A 267 17.15 15.18 -2.59
C ARG A 267 15.92 15.77 -1.89
N CYS A 268 15.31 16.79 -2.49
CA CYS A 268 14.05 17.36 -2.00
C CYS A 268 12.97 16.27 -1.84
N ILE A 269 12.83 15.40 -2.83
CA ILE A 269 11.87 14.28 -2.78
C ILE A 269 12.21 13.30 -1.65
N TYR A 270 13.46 12.81 -1.57
CA TYR A 270 13.84 11.81 -0.58
C TYR A 270 13.75 12.33 0.86
N GLU A 271 14.18 13.56 1.12
CA GLU A 271 14.06 14.18 2.44
C GLU A 271 12.58 14.40 2.82
N SER A 272 11.76 14.82 1.88
CA SER A 272 10.31 15.00 2.08
C SER A 272 9.59 13.67 2.35
N LEU A 273 9.94 12.61 1.63
CA LEU A 273 9.40 11.26 1.87
C LEU A 273 9.79 10.76 3.26
N ALA A 274 11.04 10.92 3.69
CA ALA A 274 11.49 10.51 5.02
C ALA A 274 10.72 11.23 6.12
N TYR A 275 10.46 12.53 5.98
CA TYR A 275 9.63 13.28 6.94
C TYR A 275 8.15 12.89 6.88
N ARG A 276 7.64 12.57 5.70
CA ARG A 276 6.27 12.05 5.58
C ARG A 276 6.12 10.71 6.30
N TYR A 277 7.11 9.84 6.17
CA TYR A 277 7.14 8.57 6.91
C TYR A 277 7.20 8.80 8.43
N LYS A 278 7.98 9.78 8.90
CA LYS A 278 7.99 10.19 10.31
C LYS A 278 6.61 10.61 10.81
N GLN A 279 5.89 11.46 10.05
CA GLN A 279 4.53 11.89 10.42
C GLN A 279 3.57 10.70 10.53
N VAL A 280 3.56 9.82 9.52
CA VAL A 280 2.64 8.67 9.49
C VAL A 280 2.99 7.69 10.59
N LEU A 281 4.28 7.41 10.84
CA LEU A 281 4.72 6.55 11.94
C LEU A 281 4.31 7.10 13.31
N SER A 282 4.44 8.41 13.50
CA SER A 282 4.00 9.08 14.74
C SER A 282 2.50 8.95 14.95
N ASN A 283 1.71 9.10 13.88
CA ASN A 283 0.27 8.90 13.93
C ASN A 283 -0.09 7.43 14.25
N LEU A 284 0.60 6.46 13.61
CA LEU A 284 0.42 5.03 13.91
C LEU A 284 0.77 4.72 15.37
N GLN A 285 1.87 5.28 15.91
CA GLN A 285 2.22 5.09 17.33
C GLN A 285 1.11 5.56 18.28
N ASN A 286 0.41 6.66 17.92
CA ASN A 286 -0.71 7.18 18.71
C ASN A 286 -2.01 6.35 18.56
N LEU A 287 -2.08 5.48 17.56
CA LEU A 287 -3.23 4.59 17.29
C LEU A 287 -2.96 3.15 17.74
N ALA A 288 -1.69 2.76 17.80
CA ALA A 288 -1.26 1.42 18.20
C ALA A 288 -1.46 1.20 19.71
N SER A 289 -1.81 -0.03 20.10
CA SER A 289 -1.88 -0.48 21.50
C SER A 289 -0.52 -0.97 22.04
N PHE A 290 0.54 -0.87 21.24
CA PHE A 290 1.88 -1.34 21.55
C PHE A 290 2.95 -0.34 21.08
N PRO A 291 4.16 -0.35 21.64
CA PRO A 291 5.24 0.51 21.17
C PRO A 291 5.75 0.03 19.81
N ILE A 292 5.88 0.95 18.85
CA ILE A 292 6.53 0.66 17.56
C ILE A 292 8.03 0.90 17.74
N ASN A 293 8.81 -0.16 17.78
CA ASN A 293 10.25 -0.09 18.04
C ASN A 293 11.08 -0.06 16.75
N THR A 294 10.57 -0.63 15.66
CA THR A 294 11.29 -0.84 14.40
C THR A 294 10.36 -0.58 13.22
N LEU A 295 10.91 -0.05 12.14
CA LEU A 295 10.23 0.04 10.85
C LEU A 295 10.85 -0.96 9.87
N HIS A 296 10.04 -1.89 9.35
CA HIS A 296 10.45 -2.78 8.27
C HIS A 296 10.09 -2.16 6.92
N ILE A 297 11.08 -1.97 6.03
CA ILE A 297 10.87 -1.51 4.66
C ILE A 297 10.99 -2.71 3.73
N ILE A 298 9.90 -3.06 3.06
CA ILE A 298 9.78 -4.19 2.13
C ILE A 298 9.41 -3.70 0.73
N GLY A 299 9.58 -4.56 -0.27
CA GLY A 299 9.36 -4.21 -1.66
C GLY A 299 10.56 -3.52 -2.32
N GLY A 300 10.42 -3.09 -3.57
CA GLY A 300 11.53 -2.53 -4.37
C GLY A 300 12.25 -1.35 -3.73
N GLY A 301 11.55 -0.51 -2.98
CA GLY A 301 12.12 0.62 -2.26
C GLY A 301 13.11 0.24 -1.14
N SER A 302 13.07 -1.00 -0.65
CA SER A 302 14.07 -1.50 0.32
C SER A 302 15.49 -1.48 -0.22
N GLN A 303 15.67 -1.40 -1.52
CA GLN A 303 16.99 -1.30 -2.17
C GLN A 303 17.55 0.14 -2.18
N ASN A 304 16.74 1.15 -1.89
CA ASN A 304 17.19 2.54 -1.86
C ASN A 304 17.84 2.88 -0.51
N LYS A 305 19.14 2.59 -0.38
CA LYS A 305 19.91 2.79 0.86
C LYS A 305 19.87 4.23 1.38
N MET A 306 19.87 5.22 0.48
CA MET A 306 19.80 6.63 0.86
C MET A 306 18.46 6.97 1.52
N LEU A 307 17.33 6.62 0.89
CA LEU A 307 16.01 6.86 1.45
C LEU A 307 15.79 6.09 2.76
N ASN A 308 16.28 4.85 2.84
CA ASN A 308 16.18 4.03 4.04
C ASN A 308 16.98 4.64 5.21
N SER A 309 18.19 5.15 4.93
CA SER A 309 19.01 5.88 5.92
C SER A 309 18.34 7.19 6.35
N PHE A 310 17.81 7.97 5.40
CA PHE A 310 17.06 9.19 5.71
C PHE A 310 15.82 8.89 6.56
N THR A 311 15.14 7.80 6.26
CA THR A 311 13.98 7.34 7.03
C THR A 311 14.38 6.98 8.46
N ALA A 312 15.42 6.18 8.66
CA ALA A 312 15.91 5.82 10.00
C ALA A 312 16.28 7.09 10.81
N ASN A 313 16.99 8.02 10.18
CA ASN A 313 17.40 9.29 10.79
C ASN A 313 16.19 10.16 11.17
N ALA A 314 15.22 10.30 10.25
CA ALA A 314 14.02 11.11 10.47
C ALA A 314 13.13 10.54 11.58
N ILE A 315 12.91 9.21 11.60
CA ILE A 315 12.05 8.57 12.62
C ILE A 315 12.76 8.33 13.95
N GLY A 316 14.10 8.37 13.98
CA GLY A 316 14.91 8.11 15.17
C GLY A 316 14.80 6.66 15.68
N LYS A 317 14.54 5.71 14.79
CA LYS A 317 14.38 4.28 15.10
C LYS A 317 15.10 3.43 14.05
N PRO A 318 15.50 2.18 14.40
CA PRO A 318 16.06 1.25 13.44
C PRO A 318 15.10 0.97 12.27
N VAL A 319 15.65 0.91 11.07
CA VAL A 319 14.99 0.45 9.86
C VAL A 319 15.58 -0.89 9.46
N ILE A 320 14.73 -1.88 9.18
CA ILE A 320 15.14 -3.17 8.62
C ILE A 320 14.64 -3.23 7.18
N ALA A 321 15.57 -3.26 6.23
CA ALA A 321 15.31 -3.19 4.79
C ALA A 321 15.38 -4.57 4.14
N GLY A 322 14.34 -4.96 3.41
CA GLY A 322 14.20 -6.23 2.69
C GLY A 322 13.13 -7.16 3.29
N PRO A 323 12.71 -8.15 2.49
CA PRO A 323 13.13 -8.45 1.12
C PRO A 323 12.51 -7.49 0.07
N SER A 324 13.17 -7.36 -1.08
CA SER A 324 12.68 -6.54 -2.19
C SER A 324 11.48 -7.16 -2.91
N GLU A 325 11.47 -8.49 -3.04
CA GLU A 325 10.40 -9.26 -3.69
C GLU A 325 9.37 -9.80 -2.68
N ALA A 326 9.05 -9.00 -1.66
CA ALA A 326 8.19 -9.42 -0.55
C ALA A 326 6.83 -9.96 -0.99
N THR A 327 6.20 -9.36 -2.01
CA THR A 327 4.92 -9.83 -2.55
C THR A 327 5.00 -11.25 -3.08
N ALA A 328 5.98 -11.55 -3.92
CA ALA A 328 6.16 -12.88 -4.51
C ALA A 328 6.53 -13.91 -3.43
N ILE A 329 7.40 -13.54 -2.50
CA ILE A 329 7.82 -14.40 -1.39
C ILE A 329 6.63 -14.74 -0.50
N GLY A 330 5.83 -13.75 -0.11
CA GLY A 330 4.62 -13.96 0.70
C GLY A 330 3.59 -14.84 0.00
N ASN A 331 3.37 -14.61 -1.29
CA ASN A 331 2.48 -15.44 -2.12
C ASN A 331 2.96 -16.91 -2.15
N ILE A 332 4.24 -17.17 -2.42
CA ILE A 332 4.80 -18.52 -2.45
C ILE A 332 4.69 -19.21 -1.09
N LEU A 333 5.06 -18.52 -0.02
CA LEU A 333 5.04 -19.11 1.32
C LEU A 333 3.61 -19.33 1.85
N LEU A 334 2.65 -18.51 1.43
CA LEU A 334 1.23 -18.75 1.73
C LEU A 334 0.71 -20.01 1.03
N GLN A 335 1.12 -20.26 -0.21
CA GLN A 335 0.81 -21.52 -0.91
C GLN A 335 1.50 -22.71 -0.24
N ALA A 336 2.75 -22.57 0.19
CA ALA A 336 3.45 -23.61 0.94
C ALA A 336 2.76 -23.92 2.28
N GLN A 337 2.21 -22.89 2.95
CA GLN A 337 1.41 -23.07 4.15
C GLN A 337 0.10 -23.82 3.85
N ALA A 338 -0.61 -23.44 2.79
CA ALA A 338 -1.82 -24.14 2.36
C ALA A 338 -1.58 -25.61 1.98
N ALA A 339 -0.39 -25.91 1.43
CA ALA A 339 0.07 -27.26 1.12
C ALA A 339 0.58 -28.05 2.34
N GLY A 340 0.58 -27.44 3.54
CA GLY A 340 1.06 -28.09 4.78
C GLY A 340 2.59 -28.21 4.89
N VAL A 341 3.35 -27.55 4.02
CA VAL A 341 4.83 -27.53 4.05
C VAL A 341 5.35 -26.55 5.10
N VAL A 342 4.65 -25.45 5.31
CA VAL A 342 4.94 -24.42 6.31
C VAL A 342 3.75 -24.35 7.28
N LYS A 343 4.04 -24.25 8.57
CA LYS A 343 3.02 -24.37 9.62
C LYS A 343 2.19 -23.11 9.80
N ASP A 344 2.85 -21.98 10.00
CA ASP A 344 2.20 -20.72 10.39
C ASP A 344 3.02 -19.49 9.99
N LYS A 345 2.46 -18.31 10.22
CA LYS A 345 3.08 -17.01 9.96
C LYS A 345 4.46 -16.84 10.63
N ASN A 346 4.66 -17.39 11.82
CA ASN A 346 5.93 -17.26 12.52
C ASN A 346 7.03 -18.04 11.81
N GLU A 347 6.71 -19.25 11.35
CA GLU A 347 7.63 -20.06 10.54
C GLU A 347 7.91 -19.40 9.19
N ILE A 348 6.90 -18.82 8.52
CA ILE A 348 7.08 -18.01 7.31
C ILE A 348 8.12 -16.90 7.56
N ARG A 349 7.94 -16.10 8.60
CA ARG A 349 8.85 -15.00 8.94
C ARG A 349 10.24 -15.47 9.33
N GLN A 350 10.35 -16.62 9.98
CA GLN A 350 11.64 -17.24 10.30
C GLN A 350 12.38 -17.68 9.04
N ILE A 351 11.71 -18.33 8.10
CA ILE A 351 12.26 -18.71 6.80
C ILE A 351 12.82 -17.49 6.07
N ILE A 352 12.03 -16.40 6.04
CA ILE A 352 12.41 -15.17 5.34
C ILE A 352 13.66 -14.55 5.96
N ARG A 353 13.74 -14.45 7.30
CA ARG A 353 14.93 -13.92 7.99
C ARG A 353 16.19 -14.70 7.65
N HIS A 354 16.10 -16.02 7.56
CA HIS A 354 17.25 -16.88 7.27
C HIS A 354 17.62 -16.93 5.78
N SER A 355 16.65 -16.61 4.89
CA SER A 355 16.87 -16.72 3.44
C SER A 355 17.33 -15.43 2.78
N PHE A 356 16.97 -14.26 3.34
CA PHE A 356 17.14 -12.96 2.67
C PHE A 356 18.04 -11.98 3.42
N GLU A 357 18.48 -12.28 4.64
CA GLU A 357 19.41 -11.49 5.46
C GLU A 357 19.11 -9.97 5.40
N PRO A 358 17.95 -9.50 5.93
CA PRO A 358 17.56 -8.11 5.81
C PRO A 358 18.58 -7.18 6.45
N GLU A 359 18.86 -6.04 5.80
CA GLU A 359 19.84 -5.05 6.26
C GLU A 359 19.26 -4.20 7.39
N THR A 360 19.92 -4.13 8.52
CA THR A 360 19.55 -3.22 9.63
C THR A 360 20.29 -1.89 9.48
N ILE A 361 19.54 -0.80 9.50
CA ILE A 361 20.04 0.57 9.37
C ILE A 361 19.71 1.32 10.65
N GLU A 362 20.75 1.61 11.44
CA GLU A 362 20.62 2.38 12.68
C GLU A 362 20.50 3.88 12.39
N PRO A 363 19.68 4.61 13.15
CA PRO A 363 19.54 6.05 12.98
C PRO A 363 20.83 6.79 13.33
N GLN A 364 21.17 7.75 12.47
CA GLN A 364 22.32 8.65 12.65
C GLN A 364 21.83 10.08 12.52
N ASN A 365 22.58 11.04 13.13
CA ASN A 365 22.28 12.47 13.01
C ASN A 365 20.82 12.87 13.33
N VAL A 366 20.16 12.15 14.26
CA VAL A 366 18.76 12.34 14.63
C VAL A 366 18.45 13.79 14.99
N SER A 367 19.33 14.45 15.74
CA SER A 367 19.15 15.86 16.14
C SER A 367 19.08 16.80 14.94
N LEU A 368 19.91 16.60 13.91
CA LEU A 368 19.90 17.41 12.68
C LEU A 368 18.57 17.22 11.92
N TRP A 369 18.08 15.98 11.86
CA TRP A 369 16.78 15.69 11.23
C TRP A 369 15.62 16.28 12.03
N GLU A 370 15.68 16.26 13.36
CA GLU A 370 14.65 16.87 14.22
C GLU A 370 14.60 18.39 14.07
N GLU A 371 15.74 19.06 14.02
CA GLU A 371 15.82 20.51 13.78
C GLU A 371 15.17 20.91 12.45
N ASN A 372 15.41 20.15 11.39
CA ASN A 372 14.86 20.43 10.06
C ASN A 372 13.41 19.97 9.87
N TYR A 373 12.90 19.12 10.73
CA TYR A 373 11.49 18.69 10.68
C TYR A 373 10.50 19.86 10.82
N ASN A 374 10.83 20.83 11.67
CA ASN A 374 10.03 22.06 11.80
C ASN A 374 9.97 22.88 10.50
N ASN A 375 11.02 22.85 9.68
CA ASN A 375 11.02 23.53 8.38
C ASN A 375 10.11 22.80 7.38
N TYR A 376 10.13 21.46 7.37
CA TYR A 376 9.19 20.65 6.60
C TYR A 376 7.74 20.94 7.01
N LEU A 377 7.42 20.99 8.31
CA LEU A 377 6.05 21.27 8.80
C LEU A 377 5.50 22.64 8.38
N LYS A 378 6.37 23.66 8.20
CA LYS A 378 5.93 24.99 7.74
C LYS A 378 5.39 24.98 6.30
N VAL A 379 5.92 24.10 5.47
CA VAL A 379 5.54 24.01 4.05
C VAL A 379 4.60 22.84 3.76
N TYR A 380 4.52 21.89 4.68
CA TYR A 380 3.55 20.83 4.62
C TYR A 380 2.17 21.39 4.93
N LYS A 381 1.26 21.33 3.96
CA LYS A 381 -0.15 21.67 4.15
C LYS A 381 -0.95 20.38 4.10
N GLU A 382 -1.67 20.07 5.16
CA GLU A 382 -2.67 19.01 5.11
C GLU A 382 -3.77 19.38 4.10
N LEU A 383 -4.25 18.37 3.36
CA LEU A 383 -5.26 18.51 2.31
C LEU A 383 -6.66 18.44 2.91
#